data_d1ae0a7b3c905566dcd04cb4d49b1adc
#
_entry.id   d1ae0a7b3c905566dcd04cb4d49b1adc
#
_cell.length_a   1.000
_cell.length_b   1.000
_cell.length_c   1.000
_cell.angle_alpha   90.00
_cell.angle_beta   90.00
_cell.angle_gamma   90.00
#
_symmetry.space_group_name_H-M   'P 1'
#
loop_
_entity.id
_entity.type
_entity.pdbx_description
1 polymer ?
#
loop_
_entity_poly.entity_id
_entity_poly.type
_entity_poly.pdbx_seq_one_letter_code
_entity_poly.pdbx_strand_id
1 'polypeptide(L)'
;MLLAAACSSGGSGQSRSPAARASTSAPPTATTSTGGVVGPTPTPTRSTPGIPRFTHIVLVILENHAYSQIVGASDAPFLNMLVASGAVMTQSYAITHPSEPNYLALFSGSTYGLTDDSCPHSLVGPNLASALMAAGRSFVGYSDGLPSVGFTGCSSGPYARKHNPWVDFPALAASVNQPMTAFPSNFGDLPDVSFVVPNLDHDMHDGSISEGDQWLQTHLGGYADWATGHDSLLIVTADEDDEGHGNRIPTIFAGAHVRPGPSAVRTDHYGVLRTVLASFDLPAFGYAIDVGPITAIWSS
;
A
#
# COMPACT_ATOMS: atom_id res chain seq x y z
N MET A 1 -5.16 -43.57 -48.81
CA MET A 1 -6.55 -43.38 -49.20
C MET A 1 -6.89 -41.97 -48.84
N LEU A 2 -6.72 -40.95 -49.71
CA LEU A 2 -7.59 -40.50 -50.81
C LEU A 2 -9.04 -40.34 -50.33
N LEU A 3 -9.70 -39.23 -50.39
CA LEU A 3 -10.02 -38.15 -51.34
C LEU A 3 -10.66 -37.03 -50.58
N ALA A 4 -10.33 -35.73 -50.74
CA ALA A 4 -10.67 -34.81 -51.83
C ALA A 4 -12.12 -34.28 -51.81
N ALA A 5 -12.20 -32.98 -51.53
CA ALA A 5 -12.68 -31.88 -52.39
C ALA A 5 -14.19 -31.71 -52.59
N ALA A 6 -14.76 -30.54 -52.46
CA ALA A 6 -15.05 -29.67 -53.57
C ALA A 6 -15.78 -28.37 -53.18
N CYS A 7 -15.49 -27.34 -53.96
CA CYS A 7 -16.01 -25.98 -54.07
C CYS A 7 -17.46 -25.86 -54.50
N SER A 8 -18.08 -24.70 -54.24
CA SER A 8 -18.80 -23.89 -55.25
C SER A 8 -19.35 -22.62 -54.54
N SER A 9 -18.93 -21.42 -54.78
CA SER A 9 -19.13 -20.46 -55.89
C SER A 9 -20.57 -19.95 -56.03
N GLY A 10 -20.67 -18.65 -55.93
CA GLY A 10 -21.66 -17.89 -56.70
C GLY A 10 -22.56 -16.94 -55.92
N GLY A 11 -22.43 -15.67 -56.14
CA GLY A 11 -23.48 -14.86 -56.68
C GLY A 11 -23.44 -13.37 -56.26
N SER A 12 -22.98 -12.57 -57.19
CA SER A 12 -22.98 -11.10 -57.17
C SER A 12 -24.40 -10.52 -57.30
N GLY A 13 -24.69 -9.42 -56.61
CA GLY A 13 -25.86 -8.61 -56.80
C GLY A 13 -25.59 -7.15 -56.48
N GLN A 14 -25.21 -6.36 -57.51
CA GLN A 14 -25.21 -4.90 -57.51
C GLN A 14 -26.62 -4.36 -57.64
N SER A 15 -27.00 -3.40 -56.84
CA SER A 15 -28.14 -2.50 -57.16
C SER A 15 -27.75 -1.06 -56.88
N ARG A 16 -28.02 -0.22 -57.90
CA ARG A 16 -27.63 1.17 -58.05
C ARG A 16 -28.59 2.14 -57.33
N SER A 17 -28.03 3.29 -57.01
CA SER A 17 -28.61 4.54 -56.52
C SER A 17 -29.88 5.03 -57.24
N PRO A 18 -30.57 6.04 -56.63
CA PRO A 18 -30.41 7.37 -57.26
C PRO A 18 -30.16 8.53 -56.29
N ALA A 19 -29.50 9.51 -56.86
CA ALA A 19 -29.15 10.80 -56.27
C ALA A 19 -30.36 11.69 -56.00
N ALA A 20 -30.36 12.43 -54.88
CA ALA A 20 -31.24 13.56 -54.68
C ALA A 20 -30.45 14.78 -54.13
N ARG A 21 -30.56 15.78 -54.90
CA ARG A 21 -30.29 17.23 -54.87
C ARG A 21 -29.90 17.85 -53.53
N ALA A 22 -28.81 18.58 -53.58
CA ALA A 22 -28.36 19.54 -52.60
C ALA A 22 -29.30 20.77 -52.55
N SER A 23 -29.68 21.17 -51.36
CA SER A 23 -30.21 22.50 -51.05
C SER A 23 -29.27 23.16 -50.06
N THR A 24 -28.64 24.23 -50.52
CA THR A 24 -27.80 25.13 -49.74
C THR A 24 -28.66 26.03 -48.86
N SER A 25 -28.53 25.90 -47.55
CA SER A 25 -28.93 26.94 -46.60
C SER A 25 -27.74 27.28 -45.70
N ALA A 26 -27.41 28.56 -45.64
CA ALA A 26 -26.32 29.11 -44.86
C ALA A 26 -26.56 28.94 -43.36
N PRO A 27 -25.50 28.71 -42.54
CA PRO A 27 -25.65 28.58 -41.09
C PRO A 27 -25.77 29.96 -40.41
N PRO A 28 -26.53 30.04 -39.31
CA PRO A 28 -26.57 31.26 -38.50
C PRO A 28 -25.25 31.36 -37.68
N THR A 29 -24.77 32.59 -37.59
CA THR A 29 -23.60 32.99 -36.80
C THR A 29 -23.82 32.67 -35.32
N ALA A 30 -23.10 31.66 -34.76
CA ALA A 30 -23.11 31.39 -33.36
C ALA A 30 -22.15 32.33 -32.62
N THR A 31 -22.72 33.15 -31.76
CA THR A 31 -21.99 33.98 -30.80
C THR A 31 -21.39 33.05 -29.73
N THR A 32 -20.08 32.88 -29.74
CA THR A 32 -19.35 32.13 -28.71
C THR A 32 -19.34 32.92 -27.40
N SER A 33 -20.20 32.54 -26.46
CA SER A 33 -20.09 32.94 -25.08
C SER A 33 -19.07 32.02 -24.42
N THR A 34 -17.87 32.53 -24.13
CA THR A 34 -16.86 31.86 -23.30
C THR A 34 -17.29 31.96 -21.83
N GLY A 35 -18.24 31.12 -21.43
CA GLY A 35 -18.50 30.83 -20.04
C GLY A 35 -17.43 29.88 -19.55
N GLY A 36 -16.43 30.36 -18.82
CA GLY A 36 -15.46 29.53 -18.12
C GLY A 36 -16.21 28.64 -17.13
N VAL A 37 -16.17 27.34 -17.38
CA VAL A 37 -16.60 26.34 -16.38
C VAL A 37 -15.54 26.36 -15.25
N VAL A 38 -15.83 27.11 -14.18
CA VAL A 38 -15.09 27.00 -12.93
C VAL A 38 -15.45 25.61 -12.38
N GLY A 39 -14.51 24.66 -12.50
CA GLY A 39 -14.63 23.37 -11.85
C GLY A 39 -14.81 23.55 -10.33
N PRO A 40 -15.48 22.65 -9.64
CA PRO A 40 -15.66 22.75 -8.20
C PRO A 40 -14.30 22.88 -7.54
N THR A 41 -14.10 24.00 -6.83
CA THR A 41 -12.94 24.20 -5.95
C THR A 41 -12.90 23.03 -4.96
N PRO A 42 -11.78 22.30 -4.84
CA PRO A 42 -11.72 21.22 -3.88
C PRO A 42 -12.04 21.79 -2.50
N THR A 43 -13.07 21.26 -1.86
CA THR A 43 -13.43 21.59 -0.49
C THR A 43 -12.22 21.25 0.38
N PRO A 44 -11.71 22.16 1.22
CA PRO A 44 -10.58 21.85 2.09
C PRO A 44 -10.95 20.66 2.96
N THR A 45 -10.24 19.58 2.81
CA THR A 45 -10.40 18.35 3.60
C THR A 45 -10.08 18.75 5.05
N ARG A 46 -11.07 18.61 5.94
CA ARG A 46 -10.93 18.98 7.33
C ARG A 46 -9.95 17.98 7.97
N SER A 47 -8.79 18.46 8.46
CA SER A 47 -7.83 17.63 9.18
C SER A 47 -8.54 16.82 10.27
N THR A 48 -8.20 15.53 10.38
CA THR A 48 -8.71 14.68 11.46
C THR A 48 -8.09 15.16 12.77
N PRO A 49 -8.85 15.67 13.74
CA PRO A 49 -8.28 16.19 14.97
C PRO A 49 -7.47 15.10 15.70
N GLY A 50 -6.27 15.47 16.15
CA GLY A 50 -5.44 14.59 16.97
C GLY A 50 -4.52 13.64 16.18
N ILE A 51 -4.46 13.73 14.85
CA ILE A 51 -3.46 13.01 14.06
C ILE A 51 -2.42 14.00 13.52
N PRO A 52 -1.11 13.81 13.80
CA PRO A 52 -0.05 14.61 13.22
C PRO A 52 0.03 14.47 11.70
N ARG A 53 0.56 15.51 11.06
CA ARG A 53 0.95 15.43 9.65
C ARG A 53 2.41 15.03 9.58
N PHE A 54 2.71 14.14 8.66
CA PHE A 54 4.09 13.69 8.43
C PHE A 54 4.56 14.10 7.05
N THR A 55 5.87 14.34 6.94
CA THR A 55 6.55 14.54 5.66
C THR A 55 6.76 13.18 4.98
N HIS A 56 7.22 12.20 5.74
CA HIS A 56 7.43 10.83 5.26
C HIS A 56 6.90 9.81 6.27
N ILE A 57 6.25 8.78 5.78
CA ILE A 57 5.91 7.59 6.56
C ILE A 57 6.57 6.38 5.89
N VAL A 58 7.42 5.68 6.63
CA VAL A 58 7.91 4.35 6.24
C VAL A 58 7.14 3.31 7.04
N LEU A 59 6.47 2.40 6.34
CA LEU A 59 5.73 1.30 6.93
C LEU A 59 6.38 -0.02 6.52
N VAL A 60 6.80 -0.80 7.51
CA VAL A 60 7.46 -2.09 7.35
C VAL A 60 6.53 -3.19 7.79
N ILE A 61 6.47 -4.27 7.02
CA ILE A 61 5.65 -5.43 7.33
C ILE A 61 6.56 -6.63 7.52
N LEU A 62 6.44 -7.26 8.68
CA LEU A 62 7.08 -8.51 9.06
C LEU A 62 6.08 -9.66 8.98
N GLU A 63 6.55 -10.89 9.06
CA GLU A 63 5.76 -12.09 8.82
C GLU A 63 5.59 -12.97 10.05
N ASN A 64 4.37 -13.50 10.18
CA ASN A 64 4.01 -14.66 10.99
C ASN A 64 4.47 -14.63 12.45
N HIS A 65 4.55 -13.45 13.09
CA HIS A 65 4.99 -13.38 14.48
C HIS A 65 3.99 -12.64 15.37
N ALA A 66 3.61 -13.32 16.45
CA ALA A 66 2.76 -12.76 17.48
C ALA A 66 3.45 -11.64 18.27
N TYR A 67 2.64 -10.74 18.84
CA TYR A 67 3.11 -9.69 19.76
C TYR A 67 4.07 -10.22 20.83
N SER A 68 3.74 -11.37 21.46
CA SER A 68 4.52 -11.94 22.56
C SER A 68 5.83 -12.58 22.13
N GLN A 69 6.02 -12.85 20.85
CA GLN A 69 7.25 -13.41 20.31
C GLN A 69 8.28 -12.32 19.99
N ILE A 70 7.82 -11.08 19.82
CA ILE A 70 8.67 -9.94 19.45
C ILE A 70 8.89 -9.00 20.64
N VAL A 71 7.79 -8.56 21.29
CA VAL A 71 7.86 -7.57 22.36
C VAL A 71 8.40 -8.19 23.64
N GLY A 72 9.60 -7.76 24.04
CA GLY A 72 10.34 -8.29 25.19
C GLY A 72 11.29 -9.47 24.84
N ALA A 73 11.34 -9.90 23.57
CA ALA A 73 12.24 -10.97 23.15
C ALA A 73 13.69 -10.51 23.09
N SER A 74 14.61 -11.33 23.55
CA SER A 74 16.06 -11.03 23.59
C SER A 74 16.74 -11.07 22.22
N ASP A 75 16.13 -11.74 21.25
CA ASP A 75 16.57 -11.88 19.86
C ASP A 75 15.99 -10.82 18.91
N ALA A 76 15.21 -9.86 19.45
CA ALA A 76 14.70 -8.69 18.75
C ALA A 76 15.17 -7.37 19.40
N PRO A 77 16.48 -7.12 19.59
CA PRO A 77 16.96 -5.95 20.32
C PRO A 77 16.61 -4.62 19.66
N PHE A 78 16.65 -4.51 18.33
CA PHE A 78 16.30 -3.29 17.63
C PHE A 78 14.79 -2.99 17.73
N LEU A 79 13.93 -3.98 17.49
CA LEU A 79 12.48 -3.82 17.65
C LEU A 79 12.13 -3.42 19.10
N ASN A 80 12.80 -4.01 20.09
CA ASN A 80 12.58 -3.65 21.51
C ASN A 80 13.15 -2.26 21.86
N MET A 81 14.16 -1.78 21.18
CA MET A 81 14.60 -0.38 21.27
C MET A 81 13.51 0.55 20.70
N LEU A 82 12.88 0.22 19.57
CA LEU A 82 11.75 0.97 19.02
C LEU A 82 10.54 0.93 19.97
N VAL A 83 10.24 -0.20 20.60
CA VAL A 83 9.19 -0.32 21.63
C VAL A 83 9.46 0.60 22.83
N ALA A 84 10.71 0.70 23.26
CA ALA A 84 11.09 1.53 24.41
C ALA A 84 11.06 3.02 24.10
N SER A 85 11.42 3.43 22.89
CA SER A 85 11.50 4.83 22.46
C SER A 85 10.24 5.33 21.74
N GLY A 86 9.36 4.44 21.30
CA GLY A 86 8.15 4.73 20.54
C GLY A 86 6.87 4.27 21.26
N ALA A 87 5.78 4.21 20.52
CA ALA A 87 4.50 3.68 21.00
C ALA A 87 4.27 2.27 20.47
N VAL A 88 3.88 1.34 21.34
CA VAL A 88 3.52 -0.02 20.98
C VAL A 88 2.03 -0.28 21.24
N MET A 89 1.35 -0.83 20.23
CA MET A 89 -0.06 -1.20 20.36
C MET A 89 -0.18 -2.57 21.01
N THR A 90 -0.69 -2.63 22.25
CA THR A 90 -0.82 -3.90 22.99
C THR A 90 -2.06 -4.71 22.59
N GLN A 91 -2.94 -4.14 21.76
CA GLN A 91 -4.16 -4.73 21.27
C GLN A 91 -4.28 -4.52 19.75
N SER A 92 -3.21 -4.84 19.00
CA SER A 92 -3.21 -4.86 17.54
C SER A 92 -3.45 -6.28 17.06
N TYR A 93 -4.30 -6.42 16.02
CA TYR A 93 -4.68 -7.72 15.49
C TYR A 93 -4.62 -7.71 13.96
N ALA A 94 -4.19 -8.82 13.38
CA ALA A 94 -4.37 -9.05 11.96
C ALA A 94 -5.84 -9.36 11.62
N ILE A 95 -6.16 -9.38 10.33
CA ILE A 95 -7.53 -9.58 9.86
C ILE A 95 -7.85 -11.08 9.74
N THR A 96 -6.91 -11.86 9.21
CA THR A 96 -7.13 -13.27 8.87
C THR A 96 -5.80 -14.02 8.76
N HIS A 97 -5.84 -15.25 8.27
CA HIS A 97 -4.79 -16.05 7.69
C HIS A 97 -5.24 -16.54 6.30
N PRO A 98 -4.33 -16.74 5.34
CA PRO A 98 -2.89 -16.48 5.35
C PRO A 98 -2.51 -15.02 5.06
N SER A 99 -1.23 -14.79 4.70
CA SER A 99 -0.57 -13.49 4.61
C SER A 99 -1.19 -12.50 3.62
N GLU A 100 -1.35 -12.85 2.34
CA GLU A 100 -1.69 -11.90 1.27
C GLU A 100 -2.96 -11.06 1.54
N PRO A 101 -4.07 -11.63 2.06
CA PRO A 101 -5.23 -10.86 2.48
C PRO A 101 -4.94 -9.75 3.49
N ASN A 102 -3.97 -9.94 4.40
CA ASN A 102 -3.59 -8.95 5.40
C ASN A 102 -2.80 -7.79 4.78
N TYR A 103 -1.89 -8.08 3.84
CA TYR A 103 -1.22 -7.04 3.06
C TYR A 103 -2.21 -6.19 2.26
N LEU A 104 -3.20 -6.83 1.64
CA LEU A 104 -4.27 -6.14 0.92
C LEU A 104 -5.14 -5.30 1.87
N ALA A 105 -5.49 -5.82 3.05
CA ALA A 105 -6.25 -5.07 4.05
C ALA A 105 -5.52 -3.78 4.46
N LEU A 106 -4.21 -3.87 4.72
CA LEU A 106 -3.37 -2.75 5.11
C LEU A 106 -3.17 -1.73 3.97
N PHE A 107 -3.14 -2.19 2.71
CA PHE A 107 -2.87 -1.33 1.55
C PHE A 107 -4.14 -0.76 0.90
N SER A 108 -5.22 -1.54 0.88
CA SER A 108 -6.43 -1.20 0.11
C SER A 108 -7.71 -1.16 0.94
N GLY A 109 -7.64 -1.43 2.25
CA GLY A 109 -8.82 -1.48 3.11
C GLY A 109 -9.76 -2.64 2.81
N SER A 110 -9.31 -3.66 2.08
CA SER A 110 -10.10 -4.84 1.70
C SER A 110 -9.21 -6.04 1.47
N THR A 111 -9.64 -7.21 1.87
CA THR A 111 -9.01 -8.49 1.51
C THR A 111 -9.41 -8.97 0.11
N TYR A 112 -10.34 -8.29 -0.56
CA TYR A 112 -10.98 -8.70 -1.82
C TYR A 112 -11.59 -10.10 -1.79
N GLY A 113 -11.84 -10.64 -0.59
CA GLY A 113 -12.37 -12.00 -0.42
C GLY A 113 -11.33 -13.09 -0.69
N LEU A 114 -10.04 -12.74 -0.79
CA LEU A 114 -8.97 -13.72 -0.90
C LEU A 114 -8.84 -14.49 0.41
N THR A 115 -8.57 -15.77 0.30
CA THR A 115 -8.44 -16.72 1.41
C THR A 115 -7.20 -17.61 1.27
N ASP A 116 -6.30 -17.25 0.36
CA ASP A 116 -5.06 -17.97 0.08
C ASP A 116 -3.98 -16.99 -0.43
N ASP A 117 -2.76 -17.45 -0.59
CA ASP A 117 -1.59 -16.72 -1.08
C ASP A 117 -1.33 -16.99 -2.57
N SER A 118 -2.39 -17.25 -3.34
CA SER A 118 -2.24 -17.52 -4.76
C SER A 118 -1.78 -16.28 -5.53
N CYS A 119 -1.01 -16.51 -6.57
CA CYS A 119 -0.42 -15.44 -7.39
C CYS A 119 -0.47 -15.85 -8.86
N PRO A 120 -0.74 -14.94 -9.79
CA PRO A 120 -0.91 -13.49 -9.62
C PRO A 120 -2.38 -13.08 -9.42
N HIS A 121 -2.57 -11.92 -8.77
CA HIS A 121 -3.86 -11.23 -8.74
C HIS A 121 -3.86 -9.99 -9.64
N SER A 122 -5.08 -9.55 -10.04
CA SER A 122 -5.31 -8.31 -10.79
C SER A 122 -6.57 -7.66 -10.23
N LEU A 123 -6.36 -6.70 -9.33
CA LEU A 123 -7.41 -6.09 -8.53
C LEU A 123 -7.77 -4.70 -9.06
N VAL A 124 -9.02 -4.33 -8.88
CA VAL A 124 -9.54 -3.00 -9.23
C VAL A 124 -10.23 -2.42 -8.02
N GLY A 125 -9.83 -1.23 -7.60
CA GLY A 125 -10.43 -0.54 -6.46
C GLY A 125 -9.50 0.49 -5.84
N PRO A 126 -9.99 1.19 -4.79
CA PRO A 126 -9.18 2.14 -4.07
C PRO A 126 -8.02 1.45 -3.36
N ASN A 127 -6.89 2.14 -3.31
CA ASN A 127 -5.72 1.73 -2.56
C ASN A 127 -4.91 2.96 -2.13
N LEU A 128 -4.01 2.79 -1.18
CA LEU A 128 -3.24 3.87 -0.58
C LEU A 128 -2.44 4.66 -1.62
N ALA A 129 -1.76 3.97 -2.55
CA ALA A 129 -0.97 4.64 -3.59
C ALA A 129 -1.85 5.50 -4.49
N SER A 130 -2.99 5.00 -4.96
CA SER A 130 -3.90 5.75 -5.82
C SER A 130 -4.52 6.95 -5.08
N ALA A 131 -4.83 6.82 -3.80
CA ALA A 131 -5.35 7.92 -2.99
C ALA A 131 -4.31 9.02 -2.77
N LEU A 132 -3.07 8.66 -2.47
CA LEU A 132 -1.94 9.59 -2.35
C LEU A 132 -1.71 10.32 -3.68
N MET A 133 -1.58 9.60 -4.79
CA MET A 133 -1.32 10.19 -6.11
C MET A 133 -2.44 11.12 -6.56
N ALA A 134 -3.70 10.79 -6.29
CA ALA A 134 -4.84 11.67 -6.57
C ALA A 134 -4.80 12.98 -5.78
N ALA A 135 -4.13 12.99 -4.63
CA ALA A 135 -3.90 14.18 -3.81
C ALA A 135 -2.56 14.90 -4.12
N GLY A 136 -1.86 14.50 -5.19
CA GLY A 136 -0.57 15.07 -5.57
C GLY A 136 0.59 14.65 -4.66
N ARG A 137 0.44 13.53 -3.97
CA ARG A 137 1.41 12.89 -3.09
C ARG A 137 2.07 11.70 -3.75
N SER A 138 3.13 11.18 -3.17
CA SER A 138 3.95 10.10 -3.71
C SER A 138 3.87 8.82 -2.86
N PHE A 139 3.98 7.69 -3.54
CA PHE A 139 4.07 6.35 -2.94
C PHE A 139 5.12 5.52 -3.65
N VAL A 140 5.89 4.75 -2.92
CA VAL A 140 6.76 3.68 -3.45
C VAL A 140 6.73 2.47 -2.50
N GLY A 141 6.62 1.28 -3.07
CA GLY A 141 6.90 0.02 -2.39
C GLY A 141 8.33 -0.42 -2.67
N TYR A 142 9.11 -0.62 -1.62
CA TYR A 142 10.48 -1.12 -1.67
C TYR A 142 10.50 -2.57 -1.20
N SER A 143 10.97 -3.48 -2.05
CA SER A 143 11.02 -4.90 -1.73
C SER A 143 12.45 -5.41 -1.77
N ASP A 144 12.85 -6.08 -0.70
CA ASP A 144 14.13 -6.79 -0.66
C ASP A 144 14.09 -8.00 -1.58
N GLY A 145 15.17 -8.24 -2.30
CA GLY A 145 15.25 -9.32 -3.29
C GLY A 145 14.48 -9.09 -4.59
N LEU A 146 13.78 -7.96 -4.77
CA LEU A 146 13.11 -7.63 -6.04
C LEU A 146 14.14 -7.54 -7.17
N PRO A 147 14.04 -8.33 -8.26
CA PRO A 147 15.12 -8.42 -9.26
C PRO A 147 15.23 -7.20 -10.16
N SER A 148 14.14 -6.45 -10.34
CA SER A 148 14.13 -5.22 -11.14
C SER A 148 12.91 -4.37 -10.86
N VAL A 149 13.00 -3.09 -11.19
CA VAL A 149 11.85 -2.16 -11.10
C VAL A 149 10.65 -2.71 -11.85
N GLY A 150 9.49 -2.73 -11.20
CA GLY A 150 8.24 -3.17 -11.80
C GLY A 150 8.13 -4.66 -12.06
N PHE A 151 8.99 -5.51 -11.48
CA PHE A 151 8.88 -6.96 -11.60
C PHE A 151 7.53 -7.46 -11.08
N THR A 152 6.87 -8.33 -11.84
CA THR A 152 5.51 -8.85 -11.57
C THR A 152 5.44 -10.36 -11.41
N GLY A 153 6.58 -11.06 -11.46
CA GLY A 153 6.64 -12.51 -11.21
C GLY A 153 6.27 -12.83 -9.76
N CYS A 154 5.75 -14.02 -9.53
CA CYS A 154 5.26 -14.45 -8.21
C CYS A 154 6.39 -14.66 -7.20
N SER A 155 7.57 -15.03 -7.65
CA SER A 155 8.76 -15.21 -6.81
C SER A 155 10.06 -14.98 -7.59
N SER A 156 11.13 -14.68 -6.85
CA SER A 156 12.51 -14.64 -7.38
C SER A 156 13.49 -14.78 -6.21
N GLY A 157 14.10 -15.97 -6.04
CA GLY A 157 14.86 -16.26 -4.83
C GLY A 157 13.95 -16.08 -3.60
N PRO A 158 14.37 -15.36 -2.57
CA PRO A 158 13.58 -15.11 -1.37
C PRO A 158 12.52 -13.99 -1.53
N TYR A 159 12.41 -13.34 -2.70
CA TYR A 159 11.33 -12.39 -2.97
C TYR A 159 10.00 -13.12 -3.18
N ALA A 160 8.93 -12.67 -2.51
CA ALA A 160 7.57 -13.15 -2.70
C ALA A 160 6.62 -12.00 -3.05
N ARG A 161 5.93 -12.09 -4.20
CA ARG A 161 4.99 -11.06 -4.66
C ARG A 161 3.77 -10.93 -3.74
N LYS A 162 3.33 -12.02 -3.11
CA LYS A 162 2.19 -12.03 -2.17
C LYS A 162 2.33 -11.01 -1.04
N HIS A 163 3.56 -10.57 -0.72
CA HIS A 163 3.85 -9.53 0.26
C HIS A 163 3.88 -8.11 -0.32
N ASN A 164 3.64 -7.97 -1.63
CA ASN A 164 3.75 -6.68 -2.35
C ASN A 164 2.39 -6.26 -2.95
N PRO A 165 1.41 -5.85 -2.14
CA PRO A 165 0.01 -5.68 -2.56
C PRO A 165 -0.17 -4.63 -3.67
N TRP A 166 0.74 -3.67 -3.82
CA TRP A 166 0.68 -2.68 -4.91
C TRP A 166 0.84 -3.28 -6.30
N VAL A 167 1.50 -4.45 -6.41
CA VAL A 167 1.71 -5.15 -7.70
C VAL A 167 0.40 -5.76 -8.22
N ASP A 168 -0.57 -5.97 -7.36
CA ASP A 168 -1.87 -6.53 -7.71
C ASP A 168 -2.86 -5.50 -8.26
N PHE A 169 -2.46 -4.23 -8.31
CA PHE A 169 -3.25 -3.15 -8.89
C PHE A 169 -2.62 -2.67 -10.20
N PRO A 170 -3.02 -3.23 -11.35
CA PRO A 170 -2.39 -2.93 -12.65
C PRO A 170 -2.57 -1.47 -13.12
N ALA A 171 -3.43 -0.70 -12.47
CA ALA A 171 -3.56 0.73 -12.71
C ALA A 171 -2.39 1.56 -12.13
N LEU A 172 -1.60 1.00 -11.22
CA LEU A 172 -0.40 1.64 -10.68
C LEU A 172 0.75 1.50 -11.67
N ALA A 173 1.56 2.56 -11.79
CA ALA A 173 2.74 2.53 -12.65
C ALA A 173 3.78 1.52 -12.11
N ALA A 174 4.47 0.81 -13.00
CA ALA A 174 5.51 -0.13 -12.63
C ALA A 174 6.63 0.51 -11.78
N SER A 175 6.85 1.80 -11.92
CA SER A 175 7.85 2.56 -11.15
C SER A 175 7.58 2.67 -9.66
N VAL A 176 6.38 2.35 -9.18
CA VAL A 176 6.10 2.32 -7.73
C VAL A 176 6.64 1.05 -7.06
N ASN A 177 7.01 0.03 -7.83
CA ASN A 177 7.58 -1.23 -7.35
C ASN A 177 9.10 -1.22 -7.54
N GLN A 178 9.82 -0.93 -6.46
CA GLN A 178 11.27 -0.71 -6.46
C GLN A 178 12.01 -1.78 -5.64
N PRO A 179 13.23 -2.17 -6.06
CA PRO A 179 14.08 -2.98 -5.18
C PRO A 179 14.53 -2.16 -3.97
N MET A 180 14.75 -2.83 -2.84
CA MET A 180 15.25 -2.18 -1.61
C MET A 180 16.57 -1.42 -1.81
N THR A 181 17.38 -1.82 -2.78
CA THR A 181 18.60 -1.11 -3.17
C THR A 181 18.36 0.31 -3.72
N ALA A 182 17.11 0.64 -4.09
CA ALA A 182 16.71 1.99 -4.50
C ALA A 182 16.19 2.85 -3.33
N PHE A 183 16.14 2.31 -2.11
CA PHE A 183 15.74 3.08 -0.92
C PHE A 183 16.73 4.23 -0.70
N PRO A 184 16.28 5.49 -0.60
CA PRO A 184 17.17 6.64 -0.55
C PRO A 184 18.07 6.64 0.68
N SER A 185 19.34 6.94 0.50
CA SER A 185 20.27 7.18 1.61
C SER A 185 20.11 8.59 2.22
N ASN A 186 19.61 9.55 1.44
CA ASN A 186 19.11 10.83 1.96
C ASN A 186 17.61 10.69 2.20
N PHE A 187 17.20 10.58 3.44
CA PHE A 187 15.81 10.32 3.80
C PHE A 187 14.84 11.46 3.45
N GLY A 188 15.36 12.67 3.22
CA GLY A 188 14.56 13.77 2.68
C GLY A 188 14.08 13.57 1.23
N ASP A 189 14.63 12.58 0.51
CA ASP A 189 14.25 12.22 -0.86
C ASP A 189 13.21 11.07 -0.89
N LEU A 190 12.79 10.56 0.27
CA LEU A 190 11.76 9.54 0.36
C LEU A 190 10.41 10.04 -0.20
N PRO A 191 9.56 9.15 -0.73
CA PRO A 191 8.17 9.51 -1.02
C PRO A 191 7.39 9.85 0.26
N ASP A 192 6.21 10.47 0.10
CA ASP A 192 5.32 10.75 1.24
C ASP A 192 5.01 9.47 2.04
N VAL A 193 4.76 8.36 1.34
CA VAL A 193 4.61 7.03 1.97
C VAL A 193 5.45 6.00 1.25
N SER A 194 6.22 5.26 2.03
CA SER A 194 7.01 4.08 1.60
C SER A 194 6.49 2.84 2.31
N PHE A 195 6.14 1.81 1.57
CA PHE A 195 6.07 0.46 2.14
C PHE A 195 7.42 -0.21 1.95
N VAL A 196 7.90 -0.88 2.99
CA VAL A 196 9.13 -1.66 2.97
C VAL A 196 8.80 -3.10 3.32
N VAL A 197 9.12 -3.99 2.41
CA VAL A 197 8.89 -5.43 2.58
C VAL A 197 10.23 -6.14 2.48
N PRO A 198 10.77 -6.63 3.60
CA PRO A 198 11.93 -7.52 3.59
C PRO A 198 11.61 -8.79 2.78
N ASN A 199 12.62 -9.52 2.36
CA ASN A 199 12.42 -10.83 1.72
C ASN A 199 12.07 -11.90 2.76
N LEU A 200 11.72 -13.11 2.33
CA LEU A 200 11.27 -14.22 3.19
C LEU A 200 12.26 -14.58 4.31
N ASP A 201 13.57 -14.35 4.12
CA ASP A 201 14.57 -14.59 5.16
C ASP A 201 14.57 -13.45 6.19
N HIS A 202 14.32 -12.22 5.74
CA HIS A 202 14.47 -11.02 6.55
C HIS A 202 13.15 -10.49 7.12
N ASP A 203 12.00 -10.92 6.59
CA ASP A 203 10.68 -10.61 7.15
C ASP A 203 10.30 -11.55 8.31
N MET A 204 11.12 -12.56 8.58
CA MET A 204 10.98 -13.59 9.61
C MET A 204 10.05 -14.77 9.20
N HIS A 205 9.61 -14.85 7.92
CA HIS A 205 8.81 -15.96 7.43
C HIS A 205 9.63 -17.28 7.41
N ASP A 206 10.77 -17.26 6.72
CA ASP A 206 11.69 -18.40 6.60
C ASP A 206 12.92 -18.22 7.51
N GLY A 207 13.29 -16.97 7.80
CA GLY A 207 14.41 -16.61 8.65
C GLY A 207 14.05 -16.50 10.13
N SER A 208 15.07 -16.30 10.96
CA SER A 208 14.87 -16.10 12.40
C SER A 208 14.49 -14.66 12.76
N ILE A 209 13.89 -14.47 13.94
CA ILE A 209 13.64 -13.15 14.51
C ILE A 209 14.92 -12.31 14.55
N SER A 210 16.05 -12.91 14.93
CA SER A 210 17.34 -12.22 15.01
C SER A 210 17.86 -11.75 13.66
N GLU A 211 17.66 -12.50 12.59
CA GLU A 211 18.03 -12.10 11.22
C GLU A 211 17.18 -10.94 10.73
N GLY A 212 15.86 -11.01 10.93
CA GLY A 212 14.95 -9.93 10.59
C GLY A 212 15.21 -8.66 11.40
N ASP A 213 15.43 -8.76 12.70
CA ASP A 213 15.76 -7.63 13.58
C ASP A 213 17.07 -6.94 13.17
N GLN A 214 18.10 -7.73 12.83
CA GLN A 214 19.38 -7.20 12.35
C GLN A 214 19.23 -6.52 10.99
N TRP A 215 18.42 -7.09 10.09
CA TRP A 215 18.13 -6.49 8.80
C TRP A 215 17.44 -5.13 8.98
N LEU A 216 16.41 -5.06 9.85
CA LEU A 216 15.71 -3.82 10.18
C LEU A 216 16.67 -2.77 10.74
N GLN A 217 17.53 -3.14 11.68
CA GLN A 217 18.52 -2.24 12.25
C GLN A 217 19.46 -1.68 11.17
N THR A 218 19.93 -2.54 10.27
CA THR A 218 20.88 -2.18 9.23
C THR A 218 20.29 -1.22 8.20
N HIS A 219 19.04 -1.44 7.78
CA HIS A 219 18.42 -0.72 6.69
C HIS A 219 17.58 0.48 7.15
N LEU A 220 17.01 0.41 8.34
CA LEU A 220 16.03 1.40 8.82
C LEU A 220 16.40 2.06 10.15
N GLY A 221 17.47 1.61 10.83
CA GLY A 221 17.91 2.23 12.08
C GLY A 221 18.23 3.70 11.90
N GLY A 222 18.97 4.06 10.84
CA GLY A 222 19.25 5.45 10.51
C GLY A 222 18.01 6.27 10.21
N TYR A 223 17.00 5.69 9.54
CA TYR A 223 15.73 6.36 9.30
C TYR A 223 14.94 6.55 10.59
N ALA A 224 14.88 5.55 11.47
CA ALA A 224 14.19 5.66 12.76
C ALA A 224 14.73 6.82 13.61
N ASP A 225 16.04 6.96 13.67
CA ASP A 225 16.70 8.07 14.37
C ASP A 225 16.40 9.43 13.70
N TRP A 226 16.52 9.49 12.38
CA TRP A 226 16.29 10.71 11.59
C TRP A 226 14.84 11.19 11.71
N ALA A 227 13.88 10.27 11.67
CA ALA A 227 12.44 10.56 11.68
C ALA A 227 12.01 11.35 12.90
N THR A 228 12.68 11.20 14.06
CA THR A 228 12.35 11.89 15.31
C THR A 228 12.45 13.42 15.21
N GLY A 229 13.36 13.92 14.36
CA GLY A 229 13.62 15.35 14.17
C GLY A 229 13.09 15.94 12.86
N HIS A 230 12.38 15.15 12.04
CA HIS A 230 12.05 15.55 10.66
C HIS A 230 10.58 15.33 10.29
N ASP A 231 9.65 15.49 11.23
CA ASP A 231 8.21 15.29 11.00
C ASP A 231 7.90 13.99 10.22
N SER A 232 8.60 12.90 10.58
CA SER A 232 8.53 11.63 9.87
C SER A 232 8.27 10.49 10.83
N LEU A 233 7.75 9.38 10.30
CA LEU A 233 7.24 8.26 11.09
C LEU A 233 7.74 6.93 10.52
N LEU A 234 8.23 6.06 11.39
CA LEU A 234 8.40 4.63 11.13
C LEU A 234 7.25 3.87 11.79
N ILE A 235 6.58 3.02 11.01
CA ILE A 235 5.61 2.04 11.51
C ILE A 235 6.16 0.66 11.21
N VAL A 236 6.24 -0.21 12.21
CA VAL A 236 6.59 -1.62 12.04
C VAL A 236 5.43 -2.47 12.53
N THR A 237 4.93 -3.36 11.69
CA THR A 237 3.85 -4.28 12.04
C THR A 237 4.11 -5.66 11.47
N ALA A 238 3.48 -6.70 12.01
CA ALA A 238 3.40 -7.99 11.34
C ALA A 238 2.10 -8.06 10.52
N ASP A 239 2.08 -8.91 9.51
CA ASP A 239 0.89 -9.20 8.71
C ASP A 239 -0.12 -10.04 9.50
N GLU A 240 0.36 -11.12 10.15
CA GLU A 240 -0.41 -12.05 10.96
C GLU A 240 0.46 -12.66 12.08
N ASP A 241 -0.13 -13.47 12.96
CA ASP A 241 0.61 -14.24 13.94
C ASP A 241 1.00 -15.65 13.39
N ASP A 242 1.57 -16.48 14.23
CA ASP A 242 1.95 -17.86 13.95
C ASP A 242 0.79 -18.87 14.08
N GLU A 243 -0.47 -18.46 13.86
CA GLU A 243 -1.71 -19.21 14.07
C GLU A 243 -1.98 -19.63 15.53
N GLY A 244 -1.10 -19.29 16.45
CA GLY A 244 -1.12 -19.77 17.83
C GLY A 244 -1.58 -18.76 18.88
N HIS A 245 -1.68 -17.45 18.54
CA HIS A 245 -1.81 -16.36 19.52
C HIS A 245 -3.01 -15.46 19.29
N GLY A 246 -4.05 -15.95 18.59
CA GLY A 246 -5.32 -15.23 18.35
C GLY A 246 -5.15 -14.03 17.43
N ASN A 247 -4.19 -14.11 16.53
CA ASN A 247 -3.84 -13.12 15.53
C ASN A 247 -3.47 -11.75 16.11
N ARG A 248 -2.89 -11.75 17.34
CA ARG A 248 -2.39 -10.56 18.00
C ARG A 248 -0.95 -10.30 17.58
N ILE A 249 -0.74 -9.21 16.87
CA ILE A 249 0.51 -8.84 16.20
C ILE A 249 1.23 -7.67 16.86
N PRO A 250 2.57 -7.55 16.75
CA PRO A 250 3.28 -6.33 17.09
C PRO A 250 2.90 -5.21 16.12
N THR A 251 2.67 -4.00 16.65
CA THR A 251 2.53 -2.77 15.85
C THR A 251 3.17 -1.64 16.64
N ILE A 252 4.25 -1.10 16.10
CA ILE A 252 5.14 -0.14 16.74
C ILE A 252 5.17 1.13 15.90
N PHE A 253 5.08 2.28 16.57
CA PHE A 253 5.21 3.61 15.96
C PHE A 253 6.42 4.30 16.58
N ALA A 254 7.36 4.75 15.75
CA ALA A 254 8.57 5.46 16.18
C ALA A 254 8.83 6.67 15.27
N GLY A 255 9.23 7.80 15.84
CA GLY A 255 9.51 9.01 15.07
C GLY A 255 8.91 10.26 15.70
N ALA A 256 8.75 11.30 14.89
CA ALA A 256 8.21 12.58 15.33
C ALA A 256 6.79 12.45 15.88
N HIS A 257 6.47 13.30 16.86
CA HIS A 257 5.13 13.37 17.47
C HIS A 257 4.65 12.09 18.17
N VAL A 258 5.44 11.03 18.22
CA VAL A 258 5.08 9.80 18.94
C VAL A 258 5.33 9.99 20.43
N ARG A 259 4.32 9.68 21.24
CA ARG A 259 4.45 9.60 22.69
C ARG A 259 4.85 8.17 23.08
N PRO A 260 6.05 7.95 23.63
CA PRO A 260 6.50 6.64 24.02
C PRO A 260 5.58 5.95 25.02
N GLY A 261 5.45 4.64 24.89
CA GLY A 261 4.76 3.77 25.84
C GLY A 261 3.69 2.87 25.20
N PRO A 262 3.13 1.96 26.00
CA PRO A 262 2.11 1.04 25.55
C PRO A 262 0.74 1.74 25.38
N SER A 263 0.03 1.39 24.32
CA SER A 263 -1.36 1.79 24.07
C SER A 263 -2.26 0.56 24.04
N ALA A 264 -3.30 0.56 24.88
CA ALA A 264 -4.30 -0.51 24.94
C ALA A 264 -5.49 -0.27 23.99
N VAL A 265 -5.43 0.72 23.12
CA VAL A 265 -6.46 0.95 22.10
C VAL A 265 -6.43 -0.22 21.11
N ARG A 266 -7.59 -0.86 20.93
CA ARG A 266 -7.72 -1.94 19.93
C ARG A 266 -7.63 -1.38 18.54
N THR A 267 -6.80 -2.00 17.72
CA THR A 267 -6.61 -1.66 16.31
C THR A 267 -6.35 -2.92 15.48
N ASP A 268 -6.34 -2.74 14.17
CA ASP A 268 -6.02 -3.74 13.17
C ASP A 268 -5.37 -3.08 11.94
N HIS A 269 -5.15 -3.81 10.86
CA HIS A 269 -4.60 -3.29 9.61
C HIS A 269 -5.44 -2.13 9.03
N TYR A 270 -6.77 -2.19 9.17
CA TYR A 270 -7.64 -1.10 8.71
C TYR A 270 -7.45 0.17 9.55
N GLY A 271 -7.23 0.03 10.87
CA GLY A 271 -6.92 1.13 11.77
C GLY A 271 -5.56 1.79 11.49
N VAL A 272 -4.54 0.98 11.14
CA VAL A 272 -3.23 1.48 10.69
C VAL A 272 -3.38 2.23 9.36
N LEU A 273 -4.03 1.65 8.35
CA LEU A 273 -4.32 2.31 7.08
C LEU A 273 -5.09 3.62 7.30
N ARG A 274 -6.13 3.61 8.16
CA ARG A 274 -6.91 4.80 8.50
C ARG A 274 -6.05 5.90 9.09
N THR A 275 -5.05 5.54 9.92
CA THR A 275 -4.12 6.48 10.53
C THR A 275 -3.20 7.12 9.49
N VAL A 276 -2.64 6.31 8.58
CA VAL A 276 -1.81 6.80 7.47
C VAL A 276 -2.62 7.75 6.58
N LEU A 277 -3.84 7.38 6.19
CA LEU A 277 -4.71 8.24 5.38
C LEU A 277 -5.01 9.57 6.08
N ALA A 278 -5.33 9.52 7.38
CA ALA A 278 -5.64 10.71 8.17
C ALA A 278 -4.45 11.67 8.31
N SER A 279 -3.21 11.14 8.34
CA SER A 279 -1.97 11.94 8.40
C SER A 279 -1.76 12.81 7.15
N PHE A 280 -2.38 12.44 6.04
CA PHE A 280 -2.35 13.20 4.78
C PHE A 280 -3.70 13.84 4.41
N ASP A 281 -4.64 13.90 5.36
CA ASP A 281 -6.02 14.42 5.17
C ASP A 281 -6.79 13.69 4.04
N LEU A 282 -6.48 12.42 3.81
CA LEU A 282 -7.12 11.62 2.79
C LEU A 282 -8.41 10.96 3.32
N PRO A 283 -9.45 10.83 2.48
CA PRO A 283 -10.64 10.10 2.84
C PRO A 283 -10.33 8.61 3.01
N ALA A 284 -11.00 7.98 3.98
CA ALA A 284 -10.94 6.53 4.13
C ALA A 284 -11.69 5.83 2.99
N PHE A 285 -11.29 4.59 2.74
CA PHE A 285 -11.93 3.68 1.78
C PHE A 285 -11.94 2.25 2.34
N GLY A 286 -12.71 1.38 1.69
CA GLY A 286 -12.86 0.00 2.15
C GLY A 286 -13.31 -0.07 3.62
N TYR A 287 -12.89 -1.08 4.34
CA TYR A 287 -13.20 -1.25 5.77
C TYR A 287 -12.48 -0.24 6.67
N ALA A 288 -11.50 0.53 6.16
CA ALA A 288 -10.93 1.64 6.92
C ALA A 288 -11.93 2.78 7.18
N ILE A 289 -13.10 2.79 6.52
CA ILE A 289 -14.22 3.71 6.82
C ILE A 289 -14.85 3.39 8.18
N ASP A 290 -14.92 2.10 8.53
CA ASP A 290 -15.67 1.61 9.67
C ASP A 290 -14.87 1.67 10.99
N VAL A 291 -13.59 2.02 10.91
CA VAL A 291 -12.68 2.12 12.05
C VAL A 291 -12.15 3.55 12.23
N GLY A 292 -11.82 3.90 13.48
CA GLY A 292 -11.14 5.16 13.78
C GLY A 292 -9.64 5.09 13.55
N PRO A 293 -8.98 6.24 13.29
CA PRO A 293 -7.53 6.31 13.31
C PRO A 293 -6.99 6.18 14.73
N ILE A 294 -5.74 5.77 14.88
CA ILE A 294 -5.06 5.66 16.17
C ILE A 294 -4.69 7.06 16.66
N THR A 295 -5.38 7.56 17.69
CA THR A 295 -5.20 8.92 18.21
C THR A 295 -4.43 8.97 19.53
N ALA A 296 -4.37 7.86 20.26
CA ALA A 296 -3.90 7.84 21.64
C ALA A 296 -2.39 7.86 21.83
N ILE A 297 -1.61 7.79 20.75
CA ILE A 297 -0.14 7.63 20.77
C ILE A 297 0.61 8.91 20.40
N TRP A 298 -0.08 10.01 20.17
CA TRP A 298 0.56 11.26 19.72
C TRP A 298 0.84 12.20 20.89
N SER A 299 1.98 12.85 20.83
CA SER A 299 2.31 13.99 21.70
C SER A 299 1.54 15.22 21.21
N SER A 300 1.04 16.01 22.15
CA SER A 300 0.38 17.31 21.89
C SER A 300 1.38 18.39 21.48
#